data_2d9f1042382c744e8775d38315107daf
#
_entry.id   2d9f1042382c744e8775d38315107daf
#
_cell.length_a   1.000
_cell.length_b   1.000
_cell.length_c   1.000
_cell.angle_alpha   90.00
_cell.angle_beta   90.00
_cell.angle_gamma   90.00
#
_symmetry.space_group_name_H-M   'P 1'
#
loop_
_entity.id
_entity.type
_entity.pdbx_description
1 polymer ?
#
loop_
_entity_poly.entity_id
_entity_poly.type
_entity_poly.pdbx_seq_one_letter_code
_entity_poly.pdbx_strand_id
1 'polypeptide(L)'
;MIDYTKINSATWDLWAENGCEWSVPISHEEYADVGEANFGVYLTPCITVPHEWFGGLKGKKLLGLASGGGQQMPVFAKLGAVCTVFDYSDKQLETERMVSEREGYPIEIIKGDMMKKLPFDDESFDLIFHPVSNTYVEDVYHVWNECYRVLKRGGRLLAGFDNGLNFLFEDDEPLTVVNHLPFNPLKMPKEKLEKMTANGDGVQFSHTMEEQIGGQLKAGFMLKALYEDRDRKGGAKIGEYAPQYISTLAIK
;
A
#
# COMPACT_ATOMS: atom_id res chain seq x y z
N MET A 1 6.35 -6.86 -24.57
CA MET A 1 5.91 -5.91 -23.53
C MET A 1 6.65 -6.29 -22.27
N ILE A 2 7.23 -5.34 -21.54
CA ILE A 2 7.95 -5.62 -20.28
C ILE A 2 6.91 -6.06 -19.24
N ASP A 3 7.19 -7.14 -18.53
CA ASP A 3 6.38 -7.61 -17.41
C ASP A 3 6.83 -6.86 -16.14
N TYR A 4 6.35 -5.62 -15.99
CA TYR A 4 6.78 -4.74 -14.91
C TYR A 4 6.34 -5.23 -13.52
N THR A 5 5.27 -6.00 -13.42
CA THR A 5 4.81 -6.52 -12.13
C THR A 5 5.77 -7.55 -11.56
N LYS A 6 6.40 -8.37 -12.43
CA LYS A 6 7.49 -9.26 -12.00
C LYS A 6 8.76 -8.51 -11.62
N ILE A 7 9.08 -7.41 -12.32
CA ILE A 7 10.21 -6.57 -11.94
C ILE A 7 9.96 -6.00 -10.54
N ASN A 8 8.77 -5.45 -10.29
CA ASN A 8 8.40 -4.89 -9.00
C ASN A 8 8.41 -5.94 -7.86
N SER A 9 7.92 -7.17 -8.14
CA SER A 9 8.02 -8.27 -7.18
C SER A 9 9.48 -8.55 -6.79
N ALA A 10 10.37 -8.69 -7.78
CA ALA A 10 11.80 -8.92 -7.53
C ALA A 10 12.47 -7.74 -6.82
N THR A 11 12.08 -6.50 -7.14
CA THR A 11 12.57 -5.30 -6.46
C THR A 11 12.19 -5.32 -4.98
N TRP A 12 10.94 -5.63 -4.65
CA TRP A 12 10.47 -5.72 -3.28
C TRP A 12 11.13 -6.88 -2.52
N ASP A 13 11.38 -8.02 -3.19
CA ASP A 13 12.15 -9.11 -2.60
C ASP A 13 13.56 -8.66 -2.22
N LEU A 14 14.25 -7.95 -3.13
CA LEU A 14 15.58 -7.39 -2.88
C LEU A 14 15.57 -6.34 -1.75
N TRP A 15 14.60 -5.46 -1.73
CA TRP A 15 14.48 -4.45 -0.68
C TRP A 15 14.21 -5.07 0.68
N ALA A 16 13.38 -6.10 0.75
CA ALA A 16 13.14 -6.85 1.98
C ALA A 16 14.41 -7.56 2.48
N GLU A 17 15.18 -8.19 1.58
CA GLU A 17 16.47 -8.84 1.92
C GLU A 17 17.51 -7.82 2.42
N ASN A 18 17.48 -6.59 1.92
CA ASN A 18 18.39 -5.51 2.33
C ASN A 18 17.89 -4.70 3.55
N GLY A 19 16.80 -5.11 4.19
CA GLY A 19 16.29 -4.46 5.39
C GLY A 19 15.66 -3.09 5.14
N CYS A 20 15.02 -2.90 3.99
CA CYS A 20 14.21 -1.72 3.72
C CYS A 20 13.21 -1.50 4.87
N GLU A 21 13.12 -0.28 5.38
CA GLU A 21 12.27 0.04 6.54
C GLU A 21 10.79 -0.35 6.35
N TRP A 22 10.29 -0.32 5.12
CA TRP A 22 8.93 -0.74 4.77
C TRP A 22 8.73 -2.26 4.74
N SER A 23 9.80 -3.01 4.98
CA SER A 23 9.82 -4.48 5.05
C SER A 23 10.24 -5.00 6.42
N VAL A 24 10.56 -4.12 7.38
CA VAL A 24 10.94 -4.52 8.73
C VAL A 24 9.67 -4.92 9.50
N PRO A 25 9.53 -6.18 9.91
CA PRO A 25 8.33 -6.64 10.62
C PRO A 25 8.24 -6.06 12.02
N ILE A 26 7.03 -6.06 12.58
CA ILE A 26 6.82 -5.71 13.98
C ILE A 26 7.65 -6.64 14.90
N SER A 27 8.29 -6.09 15.92
CA SER A 27 9.00 -6.88 16.94
C SER A 27 8.01 -7.62 17.85
N HIS A 28 8.52 -8.59 18.65
CA HIS A 28 7.70 -9.27 19.65
C HIS A 28 7.23 -8.29 20.74
N GLU A 29 8.07 -7.40 21.17
CA GLU A 29 7.80 -6.39 22.18
C GLU A 29 6.69 -5.42 21.71
N GLU A 30 6.83 -4.89 20.49
CA GLU A 30 5.80 -4.03 19.90
C GLU A 30 4.48 -4.78 19.74
N TYR A 31 4.53 -6.04 19.24
CA TYR A 31 3.33 -6.86 19.14
C TYR A 31 2.70 -7.09 20.51
N ALA A 32 3.50 -7.40 21.54
CA ALA A 32 3.00 -7.64 22.89
C ALA A 32 2.28 -6.41 23.48
N ASP A 33 2.71 -5.20 23.13
CA ASP A 33 2.13 -3.93 23.60
C ASP A 33 0.87 -3.50 22.83
N VAL A 34 0.54 -4.12 21.69
CA VAL A 34 -0.66 -3.76 20.91
C VAL A 34 -1.94 -3.99 21.72
N GLY A 35 -2.75 -2.94 21.84
CA GLY A 35 -4.07 -2.96 22.46
C GLY A 35 -5.03 -2.01 21.74
N GLU A 36 -6.34 -2.12 22.02
CA GLU A 36 -7.38 -1.30 21.38
C GLU A 36 -7.17 0.22 21.56
N ALA A 37 -6.52 0.63 22.65
CA ALA A 37 -6.32 2.04 22.99
C ALA A 37 -5.02 2.63 22.42
N ASN A 38 -4.04 1.79 22.05
CA ASN A 38 -2.68 2.24 21.74
C ASN A 38 -2.08 1.68 20.46
N PHE A 39 -2.87 0.97 19.62
CA PHE A 39 -2.33 0.49 18.36
C PHE A 39 -2.10 1.63 17.36
N GLY A 40 -1.05 1.49 16.55
CA GLY A 40 -0.74 2.39 15.44
C GLY A 40 -0.47 1.60 14.18
N VAL A 41 -1.12 1.97 13.08
CA VAL A 41 -0.86 1.43 11.73
C VAL A 41 -0.81 2.58 10.74
N TYR A 42 -0.11 2.40 9.65
CA TYR A 42 0.22 3.46 8.71
C TYR A 42 -0.26 3.13 7.30
N LEU A 43 -1.02 4.04 6.72
CA LEU A 43 -1.32 4.04 5.28
C LEU A 43 -0.28 4.84 4.50
N THR A 44 0.32 5.82 5.16
CA THR A 44 1.30 6.79 4.65
C THR A 44 2.44 6.94 5.66
N PRO A 45 3.59 7.54 5.33
CA PRO A 45 4.83 7.39 6.11
C PRO A 45 4.80 7.81 7.58
N CYS A 46 4.04 8.86 7.94
CA CYS A 46 4.20 9.49 9.26
C CYS A 46 2.96 9.48 10.14
N ILE A 47 1.77 9.55 9.57
CA ILE A 47 0.52 9.71 10.32
C ILE A 47 -0.13 8.36 10.56
N THR A 48 -0.34 8.01 11.82
CA THR A 48 -1.15 6.83 12.18
C THR A 48 -2.61 7.02 11.77
N VAL A 49 -3.21 5.95 11.26
CA VAL A 49 -4.62 5.97 10.86
C VAL A 49 -5.51 6.21 12.07
N PRO A 50 -6.45 7.16 12.02
CA PRO A 50 -7.40 7.39 13.11
C PRO A 50 -8.20 6.12 13.47
N HIS A 51 -8.28 5.77 14.74
CA HIS A 51 -8.92 4.53 15.20
C HIS A 51 -10.39 4.42 14.77
N GLU A 52 -11.12 5.53 14.72
CA GLU A 52 -12.51 5.58 14.27
C GLU A 52 -12.70 5.17 12.80
N TRP A 53 -11.64 5.21 11.99
CA TRP A 53 -11.70 4.78 10.60
C TRP A 53 -11.95 3.27 10.47
N PHE A 54 -11.52 2.48 11.45
CA PHE A 54 -11.69 1.01 11.41
C PHE A 54 -13.12 0.56 11.75
N GLY A 55 -13.86 1.31 12.57
CA GLY A 55 -15.23 0.97 12.96
C GLY A 55 -15.34 -0.33 13.75
N GLY A 56 -14.28 -0.66 14.50
CA GLY A 56 -14.11 -1.93 15.21
C GLY A 56 -13.50 -3.03 14.33
N LEU A 57 -12.62 -3.84 14.92
CA LEU A 57 -11.84 -4.87 14.22
C LEU A 57 -12.27 -6.28 14.59
N LYS A 58 -12.73 -6.51 15.82
CA LYS A 58 -13.06 -7.85 16.34
C LYS A 58 -14.07 -8.59 15.46
N GLY A 59 -13.65 -9.74 14.94
CA GLY A 59 -14.45 -10.61 14.07
C GLY A 59 -14.65 -10.10 12.64
N LYS A 60 -14.08 -8.96 12.26
CA LYS A 60 -14.13 -8.43 10.90
C LYS A 60 -13.19 -9.19 9.97
N LYS A 61 -13.67 -9.54 8.79
CA LYS A 61 -12.83 -10.05 7.71
C LYS A 61 -12.08 -8.88 7.07
N LEU A 62 -10.76 -8.88 7.21
CA LEU A 62 -9.88 -7.82 6.77
C LEU A 62 -8.93 -8.32 5.67
N LEU A 63 -8.88 -7.60 4.56
CA LEU A 63 -7.90 -7.82 3.50
C LEU A 63 -6.79 -6.76 3.60
N GLY A 64 -5.54 -7.20 3.80
CA GLY A 64 -4.35 -6.41 3.54
C GLY A 64 -3.99 -6.56 2.07
N LEU A 65 -4.24 -5.51 1.28
CA LEU A 65 -3.94 -5.51 -0.16
C LEU A 65 -2.61 -4.81 -0.41
N ALA A 66 -1.63 -5.54 -0.97
CA ALA A 66 -0.23 -5.13 -1.07
C ALA A 66 0.31 -4.62 0.30
N SER A 67 0.11 -5.43 1.32
CA SER A 67 0.40 -5.11 2.73
C SER A 67 1.08 -6.28 3.43
N GLY A 68 1.96 -6.99 2.73
CA GLY A 68 2.84 -8.00 3.30
C GLY A 68 3.93 -7.40 4.18
N GLY A 69 4.80 -8.26 4.74
CA GLY A 69 5.96 -7.83 5.52
C GLY A 69 5.79 -7.89 7.03
N GLY A 70 4.65 -8.33 7.55
CA GLY A 70 4.47 -8.54 8.99
C GLY A 70 4.46 -7.27 9.84
N GLN A 71 3.98 -6.16 9.30
CA GLN A 71 3.91 -4.87 9.98
C GLN A 71 2.50 -4.58 10.50
N GLN A 72 1.50 -4.57 9.59
CA GLN A 72 0.15 -4.11 9.86
C GLN A 72 -0.79 -5.27 10.21
N MET A 73 -0.68 -6.39 9.49
CA MET A 73 -1.56 -7.56 9.69
C MET A 73 -1.47 -8.16 11.09
N PRO A 74 -0.28 -8.28 11.73
CA PRO A 74 -0.17 -8.73 13.11
C PRO A 74 -0.99 -7.89 14.10
N VAL A 75 -0.98 -6.57 13.91
CA VAL A 75 -1.75 -5.63 14.74
C VAL A 75 -3.25 -5.92 14.63
N PHE A 76 -3.74 -6.05 13.40
CA PHE A 76 -5.16 -6.34 13.16
C PHE A 76 -5.58 -7.71 13.69
N ALA A 77 -4.74 -8.74 13.52
CA ALA A 77 -5.00 -10.07 14.03
C ALA A 77 -5.07 -10.08 15.56
N LYS A 78 -4.16 -9.39 16.25
CA LYS A 78 -4.18 -9.24 17.70
C LYS A 78 -5.42 -8.53 18.21
N LEU A 79 -5.96 -7.56 17.46
CA LEU A 79 -7.22 -6.87 17.75
C LEU A 79 -8.46 -7.67 17.35
N GLY A 80 -8.27 -8.93 16.95
CA GLY A 80 -9.35 -9.89 16.70
C GLY A 80 -9.95 -9.85 15.30
N ALA A 81 -9.32 -9.20 14.33
CA ALA A 81 -9.71 -9.31 12.92
C ALA A 81 -9.36 -10.70 12.36
N VAL A 82 -10.15 -11.16 11.39
CA VAL A 82 -9.84 -12.33 10.56
C VAL A 82 -9.10 -11.84 9.33
N CYS A 83 -7.77 -11.98 9.34
CA CYS A 83 -6.88 -11.36 8.37
C CYS A 83 -6.61 -12.27 7.18
N THR A 84 -6.64 -11.68 5.99
CA THR A 84 -6.08 -12.21 4.74
C THR A 84 -5.09 -11.19 4.22
N VAL A 85 -3.86 -11.59 3.87
CA VAL A 85 -2.88 -10.75 3.18
C VAL A 85 -2.74 -11.19 1.73
N PHE A 86 -2.74 -10.23 0.82
CA PHE A 86 -2.54 -10.44 -0.61
C PHE A 86 -1.39 -9.55 -1.08
N ASP A 87 -0.30 -10.16 -1.52
CA ASP A 87 0.90 -9.46 -1.97
C ASP A 87 1.56 -10.22 -3.12
N TYR A 88 2.41 -9.55 -3.89
CA TYR A 88 3.10 -10.18 -5.02
C TYR A 88 4.56 -10.51 -4.72
N SER A 89 5.16 -9.96 -3.65
CA SER A 89 6.53 -10.26 -3.19
C SER A 89 6.55 -11.55 -2.36
N ASP A 90 7.40 -12.49 -2.75
CA ASP A 90 7.61 -13.73 -1.98
C ASP A 90 8.20 -13.42 -0.59
N LYS A 91 9.15 -12.48 -0.50
CA LYS A 91 9.83 -12.13 0.75
C LYS A 91 8.89 -11.43 1.73
N GLN A 92 8.02 -10.54 1.25
CA GLN A 92 7.00 -9.93 2.09
C GLN A 92 6.05 -10.97 2.68
N LEU A 93 5.63 -11.96 1.87
CA LEU A 93 4.77 -13.04 2.32
C LEU A 93 5.49 -14.05 3.25
N GLU A 94 6.79 -14.32 3.02
CA GLU A 94 7.62 -15.13 3.93
C GLU A 94 7.74 -14.45 5.31
N THR A 95 7.99 -13.13 5.33
CA THR A 95 8.08 -12.35 6.55
C THR A 95 6.74 -12.33 7.30
N GLU A 96 5.62 -12.18 6.60
CA GLU A 96 4.28 -12.26 7.19
C GLU A 96 4.04 -13.62 7.86
N ARG A 97 4.41 -14.72 7.19
CA ARG A 97 4.30 -16.08 7.74
C ARG A 97 5.16 -16.24 8.99
N MET A 98 6.43 -15.80 8.94
CA MET A 98 7.35 -15.85 10.06
C MET A 98 6.78 -15.14 11.29
N VAL A 99 6.20 -13.94 11.12
CA VAL A 99 5.59 -13.19 12.22
C VAL A 99 4.35 -13.91 12.75
N SER A 100 3.48 -14.42 11.88
CA SER A 100 2.28 -15.14 12.30
C SER A 100 2.60 -16.42 13.10
N GLU A 101 3.64 -17.16 12.71
CA GLU A 101 4.13 -18.34 13.44
C GLU A 101 4.75 -17.94 14.77
N ARG A 102 5.58 -16.89 14.81
CA ARG A 102 6.23 -16.37 16.02
C ARG A 102 5.19 -15.95 17.08
N GLU A 103 4.16 -15.23 16.65
CA GLU A 103 3.16 -14.65 17.55
C GLU A 103 1.91 -15.53 17.74
N GLY A 104 1.78 -16.60 16.96
CA GLY A 104 0.74 -17.62 17.13
C GLY A 104 -0.67 -17.18 16.71
N TYR A 105 -0.82 -16.30 15.72
CA TYR A 105 -2.13 -15.90 15.19
C TYR A 105 -2.38 -16.51 13.79
N PRO A 106 -3.66 -16.84 13.48
CA PRO A 106 -4.02 -17.33 12.15
C PRO A 106 -4.09 -16.16 11.14
N ILE A 107 -3.56 -16.38 9.94
CA ILE A 107 -3.69 -15.48 8.80
C ILE A 107 -3.72 -16.27 7.50
N GLU A 108 -4.55 -15.86 6.55
CA GLU A 108 -4.54 -16.37 5.21
C GLU A 108 -3.55 -15.58 4.37
N ILE A 109 -2.57 -16.25 3.75
CA ILE A 109 -1.49 -15.62 2.97
C ILE A 109 -1.62 -16.04 1.52
N ILE A 110 -1.87 -15.08 0.63
CA ILE A 110 -2.12 -15.33 -0.79
C ILE A 110 -1.16 -14.49 -1.63
N LYS A 111 -0.39 -15.18 -2.50
CA LYS A 111 0.43 -14.52 -3.51
C LYS A 111 -0.42 -14.19 -4.72
N GLY A 112 -0.36 -12.93 -5.19
CA GLY A 112 -1.03 -12.54 -6.41
C GLY A 112 -0.76 -11.10 -6.82
N ASP A 113 -1.07 -10.83 -8.07
CA ASP A 113 -0.89 -9.54 -8.72
C ASP A 113 -2.22 -8.77 -8.67
N MET A 114 -2.24 -7.60 -8.00
CA MET A 114 -3.45 -6.76 -7.86
C MET A 114 -3.90 -6.10 -9.18
N MET A 115 -3.09 -6.23 -10.25
CA MET A 115 -3.49 -5.88 -11.62
C MET A 115 -4.34 -6.97 -12.28
N LYS A 116 -4.56 -8.10 -11.61
CA LYS A 116 -5.47 -9.18 -12.03
C LYS A 116 -6.75 -9.14 -11.21
N LYS A 117 -7.75 -9.88 -11.66
CA LYS A 117 -8.94 -10.11 -10.83
C LYS A 117 -8.50 -10.76 -9.51
N LEU A 118 -8.88 -10.15 -8.39
CA LEU A 118 -8.58 -10.70 -7.07
C LEU A 118 -9.29 -12.05 -6.87
N PRO A 119 -8.62 -13.06 -6.31
CA PRO A 119 -9.15 -14.44 -6.18
C PRO A 119 -10.16 -14.56 -5.02
N PHE A 120 -10.99 -13.57 -4.84
CA PHE A 120 -12.01 -13.51 -3.80
C PHE A 120 -13.39 -13.33 -4.42
N ASP A 121 -14.40 -13.89 -3.75
CA ASP A 121 -15.79 -13.67 -4.12
C ASP A 121 -16.20 -12.21 -3.86
N ASP A 122 -17.28 -11.80 -4.52
CA ASP A 122 -17.89 -10.50 -4.26
C ASP A 122 -18.33 -10.41 -2.78
N GLU A 123 -18.23 -9.24 -2.21
CA GLU A 123 -18.68 -8.96 -0.84
C GLU A 123 -18.09 -9.90 0.24
N SER A 124 -16.78 -10.24 0.11
CA SER A 124 -16.06 -11.15 1.02
C SER A 124 -15.55 -10.45 2.29
N PHE A 125 -15.17 -9.17 2.20
CA PHE A 125 -14.46 -8.46 3.27
C PHE A 125 -15.28 -7.32 3.88
N ASP A 126 -15.07 -7.10 5.17
CA ASP A 126 -15.65 -5.98 5.91
C ASP A 126 -14.75 -4.73 5.84
N LEU A 127 -13.45 -4.95 5.65
CA LEU A 127 -12.44 -3.89 5.59
C LEU A 127 -11.31 -4.28 4.62
N ILE A 128 -10.85 -3.31 3.84
CA ILE A 128 -9.60 -3.40 3.08
C ILE A 128 -8.64 -2.36 3.63
N PHE A 129 -7.41 -2.80 3.95
CA PHE A 129 -6.28 -1.95 4.30
C PHE A 129 -5.27 -1.98 3.14
N HIS A 130 -5.07 -0.83 2.49
CA HIS A 130 -4.26 -0.71 1.29
C HIS A 130 -3.26 0.45 1.45
N PRO A 131 -2.07 0.20 2.03
CA PRO A 131 -1.05 1.23 2.21
C PRO A 131 -0.47 1.66 0.85
N VAL A 132 0.37 2.69 0.86
CA VAL A 132 0.97 3.23 -0.38
C VAL A 132 1.59 2.12 -1.22
N SER A 133 0.92 1.77 -2.31
CA SER A 133 1.36 0.72 -3.25
C SER A 133 0.84 0.94 -4.68
N ASN A 134 -0.06 1.90 -4.89
CA ASN A 134 -0.58 2.22 -6.22
C ASN A 134 0.49 2.71 -7.19
N THR A 135 1.64 3.16 -6.69
CA THR A 135 2.79 3.50 -7.54
C THR A 135 3.32 2.30 -8.34
N TYR A 136 3.00 1.08 -7.94
CA TYR A 136 3.46 -0.14 -8.60
C TYR A 136 2.47 -0.70 -9.62
N VAL A 137 1.37 0.01 -9.91
CA VAL A 137 0.38 -0.40 -10.91
C VAL A 137 0.15 0.68 -11.96
N GLU A 138 -0.08 0.29 -13.20
CA GLU A 138 -0.36 1.24 -14.29
C GLU A 138 -1.82 1.70 -14.30
N ASP A 139 -2.77 0.85 -13.89
CA ASP A 139 -4.22 1.12 -13.89
C ASP A 139 -4.83 1.02 -12.49
N VAL A 140 -4.93 2.13 -11.81
CA VAL A 140 -5.56 2.20 -10.47
C VAL A 140 -7.08 2.08 -10.52
N TYR A 141 -7.74 2.36 -11.65
CA TYR A 141 -9.19 2.14 -11.77
C TYR A 141 -9.54 0.66 -11.61
N HIS A 142 -8.70 -0.24 -12.14
CA HIS A 142 -8.86 -1.68 -11.92
C HIS A 142 -8.79 -2.02 -10.43
N VAL A 143 -7.79 -1.49 -9.71
CA VAL A 143 -7.62 -1.73 -8.27
C VAL A 143 -8.84 -1.26 -7.48
N TRP A 144 -9.34 -0.04 -7.76
CA TRP A 144 -10.52 0.49 -7.08
C TRP A 144 -11.79 -0.31 -7.36
N ASN A 145 -11.98 -0.77 -8.60
CA ASN A 145 -13.12 -1.62 -8.96
C ASN A 145 -13.07 -2.98 -8.26
N GLU A 146 -11.90 -3.61 -8.16
CA GLU A 146 -11.74 -4.87 -7.45
C GLU A 146 -11.91 -4.69 -5.93
N CYS A 147 -11.36 -3.63 -5.33
CA CYS A 147 -11.64 -3.28 -3.94
C CYS A 147 -13.15 -3.11 -3.68
N TYR A 148 -13.84 -2.40 -4.57
CA TYR A 148 -15.29 -2.23 -4.45
C TYR A 148 -16.02 -3.56 -4.58
N ARG A 149 -15.64 -4.40 -5.53
CA ARG A 149 -16.27 -5.71 -5.75
C ARG A 149 -16.18 -6.61 -4.52
N VAL A 150 -14.97 -6.76 -3.95
CA VAL A 150 -14.74 -7.70 -2.85
C VAL A 150 -15.18 -7.18 -1.47
N LEU A 151 -15.40 -5.88 -1.33
CA LEU A 151 -15.96 -5.31 -0.10
C LEU A 151 -17.46 -5.57 0.01
N LYS A 152 -17.92 -5.88 1.20
CA LYS A 152 -19.35 -5.95 1.55
C LYS A 152 -19.97 -4.55 1.51
N ARG A 153 -21.30 -4.49 1.38
CA ARG A 153 -22.05 -3.24 1.55
C ARG A 153 -21.82 -2.69 2.96
N GLY A 154 -21.53 -1.40 3.06
CA GLY A 154 -21.10 -0.76 4.30
C GLY A 154 -19.67 -1.07 4.73
N GLY A 155 -18.94 -1.88 3.94
CA GLY A 155 -17.52 -2.15 4.13
C GLY A 155 -16.64 -0.92 3.91
N ARG A 156 -15.47 -0.92 4.49
CA ARG A 156 -14.54 0.22 4.53
C ARG A 156 -13.29 -0.06 3.71
N LEU A 157 -12.93 0.88 2.84
CA LEU A 157 -11.62 0.94 2.19
C LEU A 157 -10.81 2.04 2.89
N LEU A 158 -9.67 1.64 3.47
CA LEU A 158 -8.66 2.53 3.98
C LEU A 158 -7.48 2.45 3.03
N ALA A 159 -7.22 3.53 2.29
CA ALA A 159 -6.19 3.54 1.25
C ALA A 159 -5.23 4.71 1.42
N GLY A 160 -3.93 4.44 1.25
CA GLY A 160 -2.86 5.42 1.15
C GLY A 160 -2.29 5.44 -0.27
N PHE A 161 -1.95 6.62 -0.77
CA PHE A 161 -1.32 6.80 -2.08
C PHE A 161 -0.52 8.11 -2.14
N ASP A 162 0.43 8.19 -3.05
CA ASP A 162 1.13 9.44 -3.35
C ASP A 162 0.30 10.34 -4.27
N ASN A 163 0.61 11.63 -4.27
CA ASN A 163 -0.03 12.62 -5.12
C ASN A 163 0.79 12.95 -6.39
N GLY A 164 1.87 12.22 -6.62
CA GLY A 164 2.73 12.34 -7.79
C GLY A 164 3.88 13.34 -7.65
N LEU A 165 3.93 14.16 -6.60
CA LEU A 165 4.96 15.21 -6.48
C LEU A 165 6.39 14.66 -6.48
N ASN A 166 6.63 13.48 -5.88
CA ASN A 166 7.94 12.83 -5.87
C ASN A 166 8.46 12.54 -7.28
N PHE A 167 7.58 12.31 -8.24
CA PHE A 167 7.93 11.95 -9.61
C PHE A 167 8.30 13.15 -10.51
N LEU A 168 8.12 14.40 -10.03
CA LEU A 168 8.53 15.58 -10.78
C LEU A 168 10.06 15.71 -10.89
N PHE A 169 10.79 15.15 -9.93
CA PHE A 169 12.23 15.34 -9.75
C PHE A 169 12.97 14.02 -10.02
N GLU A 170 14.23 14.11 -10.49
CA GLU A 170 15.16 12.95 -10.55
C GLU A 170 16.11 12.95 -9.34
N ASP A 171 16.47 14.16 -8.86
CA ASP A 171 17.36 14.36 -7.74
C ASP A 171 16.70 15.22 -6.68
N ASP A 172 17.06 15.01 -5.43
CA ASP A 172 16.54 15.78 -4.31
C ASP A 172 17.18 17.17 -4.17
N GLU A 173 18.39 17.37 -4.70
CA GLU A 173 19.07 18.67 -4.62
C GLU A 173 19.94 18.94 -5.88
N PRO A 174 19.71 20.07 -6.60
CA PRO A 174 18.57 20.96 -6.40
C PRO A 174 17.25 20.36 -6.89
N LEU A 175 16.13 20.72 -6.28
CA LEU A 175 14.81 20.32 -6.76
C LEU A 175 14.54 20.97 -8.12
N THR A 176 14.81 20.22 -9.17
CA THR A 176 14.60 20.67 -10.56
C THR A 176 13.52 19.80 -11.19
N VAL A 177 12.44 20.42 -11.67
CA VAL A 177 11.37 19.71 -12.36
C VAL A 177 11.91 19.19 -13.70
N VAL A 178 11.91 17.87 -13.86
CA VAL A 178 12.42 17.18 -15.06
C VAL A 178 11.36 16.29 -15.72
N ASN A 179 10.34 15.90 -15.01
CA ASN A 179 9.29 15.02 -15.52
C ASN A 179 7.93 15.70 -15.56
N HIS A 180 7.05 15.19 -16.42
CA HIS A 180 5.63 15.54 -16.46
C HIS A 180 4.80 14.56 -15.66
N LEU A 181 3.69 15.02 -15.07
CA LEU A 181 2.70 14.18 -14.41
C LEU A 181 1.46 14.00 -15.32
N PRO A 182 0.81 12.82 -15.29
CA PRO A 182 1.22 11.62 -14.57
C PRO A 182 2.47 11.00 -15.21
N PHE A 183 3.38 10.51 -14.33
CA PHE A 183 4.61 9.87 -14.75
C PHE A 183 4.34 8.40 -15.11
N ASN A 184 4.75 7.97 -16.30
CA ASN A 184 4.63 6.60 -16.74
C ASN A 184 5.96 6.14 -17.36
N PRO A 185 6.77 5.34 -16.64
CA PRO A 185 8.08 4.91 -17.09
C PRO A 185 8.03 4.00 -18.33
N LEU A 186 6.91 3.32 -18.60
CA LEU A 186 6.75 2.50 -19.79
C LEU A 186 6.70 3.34 -21.10
N LYS A 187 6.49 4.65 -20.98
CA LYS A 187 6.54 5.60 -22.13
C LYS A 187 7.92 6.20 -22.34
N MET A 188 8.91 5.87 -21.50
CA MET A 188 10.29 6.32 -21.64
C MET A 188 11.03 5.60 -22.76
N PRO A 189 12.16 6.15 -23.27
CA PRO A 189 13.11 5.40 -24.07
C PRO A 189 13.54 4.11 -23.34
N LYS A 190 13.59 3.01 -24.09
CA LYS A 190 13.90 1.68 -23.56
C LYS A 190 15.19 1.66 -22.72
N GLU A 191 16.24 2.33 -23.18
CA GLU A 191 17.54 2.42 -22.50
C GLU A 191 17.42 3.08 -21.10
N LYS A 192 16.58 4.14 -21.00
CA LYS A 192 16.35 4.82 -19.70
C LYS A 192 15.59 3.91 -18.73
N LEU A 193 14.58 3.19 -19.21
CA LEU A 193 13.83 2.22 -18.41
C LEU A 193 14.72 1.06 -17.96
N GLU A 194 15.54 0.50 -18.85
CA GLU A 194 16.48 -0.59 -18.52
C GLU A 194 17.50 -0.14 -17.46
N LYS A 195 18.03 1.07 -17.57
CA LYS A 195 18.95 1.63 -16.57
C LYS A 195 18.27 1.79 -15.21
N MET A 196 17.05 2.33 -15.17
CA MET A 196 16.27 2.51 -13.94
C MET A 196 16.02 1.16 -13.25
N THR A 197 15.54 0.16 -13.99
CA THR A 197 15.27 -1.18 -13.44
C THR A 197 16.54 -1.94 -13.04
N ALA A 198 17.66 -1.72 -13.73
CA ALA A 198 18.96 -2.31 -13.37
C ALA A 198 19.50 -1.76 -12.04
N ASN A 199 19.13 -0.53 -11.65
CA ASN A 199 19.49 0.05 -10.37
C ASN A 199 18.65 -0.51 -9.19
N GLY A 200 17.62 -1.30 -9.48
CA GLY A 200 16.73 -1.86 -8.45
C GLY A 200 15.63 -0.91 -7.98
N ASP A 201 15.32 0.15 -8.75
CA ASP A 201 14.28 1.13 -8.36
C ASP A 201 12.86 0.65 -8.60
N GLY A 202 12.69 -0.47 -9.31
CA GLY A 202 11.39 -0.95 -9.76
C GLY A 202 10.77 -0.08 -10.86
N VAL A 203 9.55 -0.41 -11.24
CA VAL A 203 8.77 0.36 -12.22
C VAL A 203 7.64 1.05 -11.50
N GLN A 204 7.77 2.34 -11.25
CA GLN A 204 6.84 3.12 -10.46
C GLN A 204 6.12 4.15 -11.33
N PHE A 205 4.83 4.32 -11.08
CA PHE A 205 3.93 5.21 -11.77
C PHE A 205 3.43 6.31 -10.84
N SER A 206 3.21 7.52 -11.35
CA SER A 206 2.36 8.47 -10.64
C SER A 206 0.97 8.50 -11.26
N HIS A 207 -0.01 8.84 -10.46
CA HIS A 207 -1.41 8.94 -10.86
C HIS A 207 -1.97 10.32 -10.53
N THR A 208 -2.93 10.75 -11.33
CA THR A 208 -3.66 11.99 -11.04
C THR A 208 -4.61 11.81 -9.85
N MET A 209 -5.00 12.88 -9.21
CA MET A 209 -6.04 12.85 -8.17
C MET A 209 -7.40 12.42 -8.74
N GLU A 210 -7.63 12.64 -10.03
CA GLU A 210 -8.80 12.10 -10.73
C GLU A 210 -8.78 10.57 -10.78
N GLU A 211 -7.61 9.96 -11.01
CA GLU A 211 -7.43 8.51 -11.00
C GLU A 211 -7.50 7.95 -9.56
N GLN A 212 -6.86 8.61 -8.60
CA GLN A 212 -6.79 8.13 -7.21
C GLN A 212 -8.11 8.35 -6.46
N ILE A 213 -8.57 9.59 -6.33
CA ILE A 213 -9.78 9.93 -5.57
C ILE A 213 -11.03 9.77 -6.44
N GLY A 214 -11.00 10.33 -7.66
CA GLY A 214 -12.09 10.20 -8.61
C GLY A 214 -12.36 8.75 -9.01
N GLY A 215 -11.31 7.92 -9.09
CA GLY A 215 -11.40 6.49 -9.33
C GLY A 215 -12.19 5.75 -8.24
N GLN A 216 -11.94 6.05 -6.95
CA GLN A 216 -12.74 5.51 -5.85
C GLN A 216 -14.22 5.90 -6.00
N LEU A 217 -14.51 7.18 -6.26
CA LEU A 217 -15.88 7.65 -6.46
C LEU A 217 -16.54 6.98 -7.67
N LYS A 218 -15.82 6.82 -8.78
CA LYS A 218 -16.31 6.18 -10.01
C LYS A 218 -16.59 4.69 -9.81
N ALA A 219 -15.83 4.00 -8.98
CA ALA A 219 -16.08 2.62 -8.60
C ALA A 219 -17.36 2.46 -7.74
N GLY A 220 -17.85 3.54 -7.15
CA GLY A 220 -19.09 3.57 -6.34
C GLY A 220 -18.86 3.85 -4.86
N PHE A 221 -17.64 4.07 -4.43
CA PHE A 221 -17.33 4.42 -3.06
C PHE A 221 -17.86 5.81 -2.68
N MET A 222 -18.20 5.96 -1.41
CA MET A 222 -18.49 7.24 -0.78
C MET A 222 -17.30 7.64 0.09
N LEU A 223 -16.60 8.70 -0.28
CA LEU A 223 -15.48 9.22 0.53
C LEU A 223 -16.02 9.83 1.83
N LYS A 224 -15.48 9.43 2.96
CA LYS A 224 -15.89 9.89 4.30
C LYS A 224 -14.89 10.82 4.96
N ALA A 225 -13.61 10.55 4.77
CA ALA A 225 -12.52 11.33 5.33
C ALA A 225 -11.27 11.19 4.47
N LEU A 226 -10.38 12.16 4.60
CA LEU A 226 -9.01 12.10 4.09
C LEU A 226 -8.08 12.91 5.00
N TYR A 227 -6.80 12.59 4.94
CA TYR A 227 -5.72 13.47 5.44
C TYR A 227 -4.55 13.45 4.47
N GLU A 228 -3.74 14.49 4.50
CA GLU A 228 -2.46 14.58 3.79
C GLU A 228 -1.30 14.27 4.73
N ASP A 229 -0.26 13.65 4.21
CA ASP A 229 0.94 13.30 4.96
C ASP A 229 2.20 13.67 4.18
N ARG A 230 3.31 13.71 4.89
CA ARG A 230 4.64 14.03 4.35
C ARG A 230 5.57 12.85 4.52
N ASP A 231 6.69 12.89 3.81
CA ASP A 231 7.77 11.95 4.06
C ASP A 231 8.42 12.22 5.43
N ARG A 232 9.08 11.20 5.95
CA ARG A 232 9.83 11.32 7.20
C ARG A 232 10.98 12.32 7.05
N LYS A 233 11.44 12.85 8.16
CA LYS A 233 12.63 13.70 8.15
C LYS A 233 13.82 12.93 7.54
N GLY A 234 14.42 13.50 6.50
CA GLY A 234 15.49 12.85 5.72
C GLY A 234 14.98 11.97 4.56
N GLY A 235 13.68 11.92 4.32
CA GLY A 235 13.09 11.40 3.09
C GLY A 235 13.17 12.40 1.94
N ALA A 236 12.32 12.23 0.94
CA ALA A 236 12.34 13.08 -0.26
C ALA A 236 12.26 14.58 0.07
N LYS A 237 13.17 15.37 -0.50
CA LYS A 237 13.34 16.81 -0.20
C LYS A 237 12.06 17.63 -0.41
N ILE A 238 11.24 17.26 -1.39
CA ILE A 238 9.96 17.94 -1.64
C ILE A 238 9.03 17.90 -0.41
N GLY A 239 9.18 16.92 0.48
CA GLY A 239 8.41 16.81 1.73
C GLY A 239 8.61 17.98 2.70
N GLU A 240 9.70 18.74 2.57
CA GLU A 240 9.90 19.97 3.34
C GLU A 240 8.95 21.09 2.88
N TYR A 241 8.47 21.03 1.64
CA TYR A 241 7.67 22.09 1.01
C TYR A 241 6.19 21.75 0.91
N ALA A 242 5.86 20.47 0.61
CA ALA A 242 4.49 20.04 0.37
C ALA A 242 4.23 18.63 0.92
N PRO A 243 2.98 18.29 1.30
CA PRO A 243 2.60 16.90 1.53
C PRO A 243 2.65 16.12 0.21
N GLN A 244 3.17 14.90 0.25
CA GLN A 244 3.30 14.03 -0.93
C GLN A 244 2.31 12.87 -0.92
N TYR A 245 1.71 12.57 0.22
CA TYR A 245 0.85 11.41 0.41
C TYR A 245 -0.55 11.83 0.87
N ILE A 246 -1.51 11.02 0.52
CA ILE A 246 -2.91 11.18 0.92
C ILE A 246 -3.42 9.83 1.42
N SER A 247 -4.17 9.87 2.51
CA SER A 247 -4.95 8.72 2.98
C SER A 247 -6.44 9.01 2.86
N THR A 248 -7.21 8.00 2.50
CA THR A 248 -8.67 8.10 2.39
C THR A 248 -9.36 7.02 3.19
N LEU A 249 -10.52 7.38 3.78
CA LEU A 249 -11.55 6.46 4.23
C LEU A 249 -12.71 6.53 3.25
N ALA A 250 -13.02 5.43 2.60
CA ALA A 250 -14.16 5.30 1.69
C ALA A 250 -15.07 4.13 2.10
N ILE A 251 -16.37 4.27 1.84
CA ILE A 251 -17.41 3.29 2.20
C ILE A 251 -18.10 2.78 0.93
N LYS A 252 -18.28 1.46 0.84
CA LYS A 252 -19.12 0.84 -0.19
C LYS A 252 -20.62 0.96 0.09
#